data_71a58ba2f00666fbb06f0334f6afc4ff
#
_entry.id   71a58ba2f00666fbb06f0334f6afc4ff
#
_cell.length_a   1.000
_cell.length_b   1.000
_cell.length_c   1.000
_cell.angle_alpha   90.00
_cell.angle_beta   90.00
_cell.angle_gamma   90.00
#
_symmetry.space_group_name_H-M   'P 1'
#
loop_
_entity.id
_entity.type
_entity.pdbx_description
1 polymer ?
#
loop_
_entity_poly.entity_id
_entity_poly.type
_entity_poly.pdbx_seq_one_letter_code
_entity_poly.pdbx_strand_id
1 'polypeptide(L)'
;EMILAEDLLESLSYTGIGGKKSAGFGKFEVKIAGGTDKLLKMLQRDTGRSMLLSTALPKNGELEDALDGATYLLERRSGFVASDRYADEWRKKRDLYVFASGSCFVNRFDGDIIDVSDGGGHGVYRYAKPVFIGI
;
A
#
# COMPACT_ATOMS: atom_id res chain seq x y z
N GLU A 1 6.05 19.23 1.49
CA GLU A 1 5.53 17.86 1.24
C GLU A 1 4.00 17.86 1.06
N MET A 2 3.23 18.59 1.90
CA MET A 2 1.76 18.64 1.79
C MET A 2 1.29 19.25 0.46
N ILE A 3 1.87 20.36 0.03
CA ILE A 3 1.57 21.01 -1.26
C ILE A 3 1.79 20.07 -2.44
N LEU A 4 2.89 19.33 -2.44
CA LEU A 4 3.17 18.32 -3.48
C LEU A 4 2.13 17.19 -3.51
N ALA A 5 1.65 16.76 -2.36
CA ALA A 5 0.62 15.72 -2.28
C ALA A 5 -0.73 16.22 -2.83
N GLU A 6 -1.09 17.47 -2.57
CA GLU A 6 -2.28 18.12 -3.10
C GLU A 6 -2.22 18.23 -4.61
N ASP A 7 -1.11 18.75 -5.16
CA ASP A 7 -0.88 18.87 -6.60
C ASP A 7 -0.94 17.51 -7.32
N LEU A 8 -0.33 16.49 -6.71
CA LEU A 8 -0.37 15.12 -7.24
C LEU A 8 -1.78 14.52 -7.22
N LEU A 9 -2.55 14.74 -6.16
CA LEU A 9 -3.93 14.27 -6.05
C LEU A 9 -4.83 15.01 -7.05
N GLU A 10 -4.65 16.30 -7.23
CA GLU A 10 -5.38 17.07 -8.23
C GLU A 10 -5.07 16.57 -9.65
N SER A 11 -3.79 16.39 -9.99
CA SER A 11 -3.39 15.79 -11.27
C SER A 11 -3.99 14.41 -11.48
N LEU A 12 -4.00 13.58 -10.43
CA LEU A 12 -4.58 12.24 -10.45
C LEU A 12 -6.10 12.27 -10.65
N SER A 13 -6.79 13.29 -10.13
CA SER A 13 -8.24 13.45 -10.28
C SER A 13 -8.68 13.58 -11.73
N TYR A 14 -7.88 14.24 -12.55
CA TYR A 14 -8.11 14.36 -14.00
C TYR A 14 -7.79 13.09 -14.77
N THR A 15 -6.71 12.40 -14.40
CA THR A 15 -6.28 11.15 -15.07
C THR A 15 -7.11 9.95 -14.62
N GLY A 16 -7.69 10.00 -13.43
CA GLY A 16 -8.54 8.98 -12.85
C GLY A 16 -7.78 7.80 -12.24
N ILE A 17 -8.48 7.03 -11.42
CA ILE A 17 -8.00 5.82 -10.75
C ILE A 17 -8.71 4.59 -11.33
N GLY A 18 -7.97 3.47 -11.48
CA GLY A 18 -8.52 2.18 -11.88
C GLY A 18 -8.28 1.82 -13.33
N GLY A 19 -8.81 0.66 -13.73
CA GLY A 19 -8.50 0.02 -15.02
C GLY A 19 -9.31 0.51 -16.23
N LYS A 20 -10.40 1.27 -16.03
CA LYS A 20 -11.28 1.73 -17.12
C LYS A 20 -11.18 3.23 -17.38
N LYS A 21 -10.00 3.81 -17.17
CA LYS A 21 -9.74 5.25 -17.36
C LYS A 21 -10.00 5.72 -18.79
N SER A 22 -9.62 4.94 -19.78
CA SER A 22 -9.86 5.23 -21.20
C SER A 22 -11.34 5.32 -21.58
N ALA A 23 -12.22 4.72 -20.78
CA ALA A 23 -13.69 4.80 -20.95
C ALA A 23 -14.31 5.96 -20.11
N GLY A 24 -13.49 6.85 -19.52
CA GLY A 24 -13.93 7.99 -18.74
C GLY A 24 -14.23 7.71 -17.27
N PHE A 25 -14.03 6.47 -16.81
CA PHE A 25 -14.22 6.12 -15.40
C PHE A 25 -13.02 6.51 -14.52
N GLY A 26 -13.28 6.61 -13.21
CA GLY A 26 -12.24 6.82 -12.20
C GLY A 26 -11.84 8.27 -11.97
N LYS A 27 -12.46 9.25 -12.63
CA LYS A 27 -12.31 10.67 -12.29
C LYS A 27 -12.96 10.96 -10.95
N PHE A 28 -12.40 11.85 -10.17
CA PHE A 28 -12.90 12.21 -8.85
C PHE A 28 -12.58 13.67 -8.53
N GLU A 29 -13.23 14.20 -7.52
CA GLU A 29 -12.92 15.51 -6.95
C GLU A 29 -12.12 15.33 -5.67
N VAL A 30 -11.09 16.16 -5.48
CA VAL A 30 -10.32 16.25 -4.24
C VAL A 30 -10.96 17.30 -3.35
N LYS A 31 -11.33 16.91 -2.12
CA LYS A 31 -11.79 17.85 -1.09
C LYS A 31 -10.94 17.68 0.15
N ILE A 32 -10.30 18.76 0.55
CA ILE A 32 -9.51 18.79 1.79
C ILE A 32 -10.50 19.05 2.93
N ALA A 33 -10.64 18.06 3.82
CA ALA A 33 -11.45 18.17 4.99
C ALA A 33 -10.62 18.62 6.21
N GLY A 34 -11.09 19.60 6.94
CA GLY A 34 -10.56 19.94 8.27
C GLY A 34 -11.05 18.98 9.35
N GLY A 35 -10.48 19.06 10.56
CA GLY A 35 -10.97 18.30 11.71
C GLY A 35 -10.48 16.86 11.80
N THR A 36 -9.33 16.57 11.21
CA THR A 36 -8.71 15.23 11.21
C THR A 36 -7.97 14.89 12.52
N ASP A 37 -7.94 15.76 13.50
CA ASP A 37 -7.19 15.58 14.76
C ASP A 37 -7.50 14.27 15.48
N LYS A 38 -8.78 13.84 15.45
CA LYS A 38 -9.18 12.57 16.06
C LYS A 38 -8.52 11.38 15.35
N LEU A 39 -8.50 11.37 14.02
CA LEU A 39 -7.87 10.32 13.21
C LEU A 39 -6.35 10.33 13.42
N LEU A 40 -5.72 11.49 13.38
CA LEU A 40 -4.28 11.62 13.64
C LEU A 40 -3.90 11.09 15.02
N LYS A 41 -4.67 11.44 16.06
CA LYS A 41 -4.46 10.91 17.42
C LYS A 41 -4.59 9.39 17.47
N MET A 42 -5.54 8.81 16.74
CA MET A 42 -5.71 7.35 16.67
C MET A 42 -4.54 6.67 15.94
N LEU A 43 -4.06 7.24 14.82
CA LEU A 43 -2.91 6.72 14.08
C LEU A 43 -1.61 6.79 14.89
N GLN A 44 -1.44 7.86 15.67
CA GLN A 44 -0.25 8.10 16.51
C GLN A 44 -0.31 7.40 17.87
N ARG A 45 -1.49 6.90 18.26
CA ARG A 45 -1.67 6.28 19.56
C ARG A 45 -0.80 5.04 19.69
N ASP A 46 -0.01 5.01 20.77
CA ASP A 46 0.72 3.84 21.21
C ASP A 46 -0.02 3.22 22.41
N THR A 47 -0.49 2.00 22.23
CA THR A 47 -1.26 1.22 23.23
C THR A 47 -0.58 -0.12 23.52
N GLY A 48 0.66 -0.29 23.08
CA GLY A 48 1.37 -1.57 23.14
C GLY A 48 0.84 -2.62 22.16
N ARG A 49 -0.23 -2.30 21.41
CA ARG A 49 -0.75 -3.14 20.33
C ARG A 49 -1.35 -2.29 19.22
N SER A 50 -1.09 -2.68 17.97
CA SER A 50 -1.54 -1.94 16.80
C SER A 50 -2.19 -2.84 15.79
N MET A 51 -3.27 -2.36 15.17
CA MET A 51 -3.93 -3.05 14.07
C MET A 51 -3.50 -2.45 12.74
N LEU A 52 -3.23 -3.30 11.77
CA LEU A 52 -2.88 -2.92 10.41
C LEU A 52 -4.15 -2.56 9.62
N LEU A 53 -4.21 -1.36 9.06
CA LEU A 53 -5.32 -0.88 8.24
C LEU A 53 -5.11 -1.14 6.74
N SER A 54 -3.86 -1.28 6.32
CA SER A 54 -3.45 -1.57 4.93
C SER A 54 -2.94 -2.99 4.79
N THR A 55 -2.64 -3.44 3.59
CA THR A 55 -1.78 -4.61 3.42
C THR A 55 -0.33 -4.16 3.49
N ALA A 56 0.51 -4.90 4.20
CA ALA A 56 1.92 -4.55 4.38
C ALA A 56 2.82 -5.77 4.51
N LEU A 57 4.12 -5.54 4.31
CA LEU A 57 5.15 -6.54 4.54
C LEU A 57 6.37 -5.87 5.17
N PRO A 58 6.87 -6.37 6.32
CA PRO A 58 8.12 -5.88 6.92
C PRO A 58 9.30 -6.04 5.98
N LYS A 59 10.32 -5.22 6.14
CA LYS A 59 11.64 -5.49 5.57
C LYS A 59 12.20 -6.78 6.17
N ASN A 60 13.13 -7.42 5.47
CA ASN A 60 13.76 -8.66 5.96
C ASN A 60 14.32 -8.53 7.38
N GLY A 61 14.92 -7.39 7.71
CA GLY A 61 15.47 -7.13 9.05
C GLY A 61 14.44 -6.80 10.13
N GLU A 62 13.18 -6.56 9.75
CA GLU A 62 12.08 -6.25 10.68
C GLU A 62 11.16 -7.46 10.92
N LEU A 63 11.29 -8.51 10.11
CA LEU A 63 10.30 -9.60 10.06
C LEU A 63 10.21 -10.36 11.38
N GLU A 64 11.34 -10.65 12.00
CA GLU A 64 11.40 -11.41 13.25
C GLU A 64 10.72 -10.63 14.40
N ASP A 65 11.10 -9.37 14.56
CA ASP A 65 10.50 -8.48 15.58
C ASP A 65 9.00 -8.25 15.30
N ALA A 66 8.61 -8.07 14.05
CA ALA A 66 7.21 -7.86 13.68
C ALA A 66 6.33 -9.07 13.99
N LEU A 67 6.87 -10.29 13.90
CA LEU A 67 6.14 -11.52 14.18
C LEU A 67 6.00 -11.81 15.68
N ASP A 68 6.84 -11.21 16.52
CA ASP A 68 6.76 -11.44 17.96
C ASP A 68 5.43 -10.91 18.54
N GLY A 69 4.66 -11.79 19.15
CA GLY A 69 3.33 -11.48 19.69
C GLY A 69 2.27 -11.07 18.67
N ALA A 70 2.53 -11.23 17.37
CA ALA A 70 1.60 -10.86 16.32
C ALA A 70 0.46 -11.87 16.14
N THR A 71 -0.70 -11.37 15.71
CA THR A 71 -1.84 -12.18 15.25
C THR A 71 -2.19 -11.70 13.85
N TYR A 72 -1.98 -12.53 12.85
CA TYR A 72 -2.06 -12.09 11.46
C TYR A 72 -2.70 -13.11 10.52
N LEU A 73 -3.18 -12.60 9.39
CA LEU A 73 -3.54 -13.37 8.22
C LEU A 73 -2.64 -12.95 7.05
N LEU A 74 -2.28 -13.92 6.21
CA LEU A 74 -1.55 -13.67 4.98
C LEU A 74 -2.49 -13.61 3.80
N GLU A 75 -2.24 -12.65 2.93
CA GLU A 75 -2.94 -12.47 1.66
C GLU A 75 -1.94 -12.56 0.50
N ARG A 76 -2.27 -13.38 -0.51
CA ARG A 76 -1.47 -13.45 -1.72
C ARG A 76 -1.83 -12.32 -2.67
N ARG A 77 -0.86 -11.51 -3.04
CA ARG A 77 -0.97 -10.48 -4.06
C ARG A 77 -0.29 -10.95 -5.34
N SER A 78 -1.08 -11.18 -6.36
CA SER A 78 -0.63 -11.60 -7.69
C SER A 78 -1.21 -10.68 -8.78
N GLY A 79 -1.03 -11.02 -10.04
CA GLY A 79 -1.65 -10.36 -11.18
C GLY A 79 -0.68 -10.14 -12.32
N PHE A 80 -1.19 -9.61 -13.41
CA PHE A 80 -0.42 -9.32 -14.61
C PHE A 80 0.06 -7.87 -14.62
N VAL A 81 1.13 -7.62 -15.37
CA VAL A 81 1.61 -6.27 -15.64
C VAL A 81 0.76 -5.69 -16.77
N ALA A 82 0.18 -4.52 -16.53
CA ALA A 82 -0.70 -3.85 -17.50
C ALA A 82 0.06 -2.83 -18.38
N SER A 83 1.37 -2.99 -18.55
CA SER A 83 2.21 -2.12 -19.38
C SER A 83 2.61 -2.86 -20.66
N ASP A 84 2.30 -2.27 -21.80
CA ASP A 84 2.71 -2.71 -23.13
C ASP A 84 4.22 -2.56 -23.38
N ARG A 85 4.92 -1.77 -22.56
CA ARG A 85 6.38 -1.61 -22.58
C ARG A 85 7.12 -2.63 -21.70
N TYR A 86 6.39 -3.42 -20.94
CA TYR A 86 6.99 -4.39 -20.04
C TYR A 86 7.47 -5.65 -20.76
N ALA A 87 6.64 -6.19 -21.65
CA ALA A 87 6.93 -7.34 -22.50
C ALA A 87 5.94 -7.37 -23.68
N ASP A 88 6.32 -8.07 -24.75
CA ASP A 88 5.47 -8.25 -25.95
C ASP A 88 4.20 -9.07 -25.65
N GLU A 89 4.24 -9.88 -24.59
CA GLU A 89 3.11 -10.69 -24.14
C GLU A 89 2.71 -10.33 -22.70
N TRP A 90 1.49 -10.68 -22.33
CA TRP A 90 0.99 -10.53 -20.96
C TRP A 90 1.82 -11.34 -19.99
N ARG A 91 2.62 -10.66 -19.18
CA ARG A 91 3.44 -11.29 -18.15
C ARG A 91 2.85 -11.13 -16.76
N LYS A 92 2.89 -12.22 -16.02
CA LYS A 92 2.55 -12.24 -14.60
C LYS A 92 3.71 -11.65 -13.82
N LYS A 93 3.40 -10.78 -12.86
CA LYS A 93 4.39 -10.34 -11.87
C LYS A 93 4.59 -11.42 -10.80
N ARG A 94 5.72 -11.38 -10.10
CA ARG A 94 5.98 -12.30 -9.00
C ARG A 94 4.88 -12.19 -7.94
N ASP A 95 4.45 -13.34 -7.43
CA ASP A 95 3.49 -13.39 -6.33
C ASP A 95 4.16 -12.91 -5.04
N LEU A 96 3.43 -12.15 -4.26
CA LEU A 96 3.86 -11.63 -2.97
C LEU A 96 2.84 -11.99 -1.91
N TYR A 97 3.29 -12.54 -0.78
CA TYR A 97 2.46 -12.72 0.40
C TYR A 97 2.69 -11.55 1.34
N VAL A 98 1.61 -10.91 1.75
CA VAL A 98 1.60 -9.75 2.63
C VAL A 98 0.69 -10.00 3.82
N PHE A 99 0.90 -9.29 4.90
CA PHE A 99 -0.06 -9.26 5.99
C PHE A 99 -1.34 -8.54 5.54
N ALA A 100 -2.47 -9.16 5.81
CA ALA A 100 -3.78 -8.60 5.50
C ALA A 100 -4.16 -7.49 6.48
N SER A 101 -5.00 -6.56 6.03
CA SER A 101 -5.63 -5.58 6.93
C SER A 101 -6.40 -6.30 8.05
N GLY A 102 -6.41 -5.72 9.25
CA GLY A 102 -6.95 -6.34 10.47
C GLY A 102 -5.95 -7.20 11.24
N SER A 103 -4.77 -7.48 10.68
CA SER A 103 -3.67 -8.11 11.44
C SER A 103 -3.22 -7.20 12.57
N CYS A 104 -2.86 -7.78 13.72
CA CYS A 104 -2.48 -7.05 14.92
C CYS A 104 -1.04 -7.37 15.32
N PHE A 105 -0.29 -6.35 15.68
CA PHE A 105 1.13 -6.42 15.99
C PHE A 105 1.43 -5.73 17.32
N VAL A 106 2.36 -6.28 18.08
CA VAL A 106 2.96 -5.64 19.24
C VAL A 106 4.02 -4.65 18.76
N ASN A 107 4.87 -5.09 17.85
CA ASN A 107 5.94 -4.28 17.27
C ASN A 107 5.51 -3.74 15.90
N ARG A 108 5.50 -2.41 15.76
CA ARG A 108 5.27 -1.77 14.45
C ARG A 108 6.52 -1.89 13.59
N PHE A 109 6.35 -1.95 12.29
CA PHE A 109 7.42 -2.01 11.30
C PHE A 109 7.21 -0.95 10.21
N ASP A 110 8.25 -0.57 9.50
CA ASP A 110 8.21 0.45 8.44
C ASP A 110 7.73 -0.11 7.09
N GLY A 111 7.99 -1.39 6.86
CA GLY A 111 7.72 -2.03 5.58
C GLY A 111 8.53 -1.46 4.42
N ASP A 112 8.24 -1.93 3.20
CA ASP A 112 9.04 -1.56 2.02
C ASP A 112 8.19 -1.37 0.76
N ILE A 113 8.88 -0.92 -0.29
CA ILE A 113 8.39 -0.94 -1.68
C ILE A 113 9.12 -2.09 -2.38
N ILE A 114 8.38 -3.13 -2.73
CA ILE A 114 8.94 -4.40 -3.18
C ILE A 114 8.88 -4.49 -4.71
N ASP A 115 10.01 -4.77 -5.32
CA ASP A 115 10.06 -5.11 -6.73
C ASP A 115 9.46 -6.52 -6.96
N VAL A 116 8.40 -6.58 -7.74
CA VAL A 116 7.69 -7.80 -8.12
C VAL A 116 7.80 -8.08 -9.62
N SER A 117 8.76 -7.45 -10.31
CA SER A 117 9.00 -7.70 -11.72
C SER A 117 9.48 -9.13 -11.98
N ASP A 118 9.18 -9.65 -13.15
CA ASP A 118 9.54 -10.98 -13.61
C ASP A 118 10.01 -10.93 -15.07
N GLY A 119 11.25 -10.49 -15.26
CA GLY A 119 11.94 -10.51 -16.56
C GLY A 119 11.37 -9.57 -17.63
N GLY A 120 10.77 -8.45 -17.23
CA GLY A 120 10.28 -7.43 -18.17
C GLY A 120 11.22 -6.25 -18.36
N GLY A 121 10.86 -5.32 -19.24
CA GLY A 121 11.67 -4.17 -19.66
C GLY A 121 11.80 -3.05 -18.64
N HIS A 122 11.06 -3.09 -17.53
CA HIS A 122 11.14 -2.10 -16.45
C HIS A 122 10.73 -2.70 -15.09
N GLY A 123 11.07 -2.04 -13.99
CA GLY A 123 10.66 -2.45 -12.66
C GLY A 123 9.13 -2.38 -12.47
N VAL A 124 8.60 -3.31 -11.70
CA VAL A 124 7.19 -3.33 -11.26
C VAL A 124 7.17 -3.40 -9.74
N TYR A 125 6.67 -2.35 -9.13
CA TYR A 125 6.76 -2.18 -7.69
C TYR A 125 5.41 -2.36 -7.00
N ARG A 126 5.46 -2.94 -5.81
CA ARG A 126 4.32 -3.04 -4.90
C ARG A 126 4.62 -2.26 -3.63
N TYR A 127 3.76 -1.30 -3.33
CA TYR A 127 3.79 -0.60 -2.07
C TYR A 127 3.27 -1.54 -0.97
N ALA A 128 4.12 -1.82 0.02
CA ALA A 128 3.82 -2.70 1.13
C ALA A 128 4.20 -2.06 2.49
N LYS A 129 4.13 -0.73 2.59
CA LYS A 129 4.30 -0.01 3.85
C LYS A 129 3.00 0.00 4.65
N PRO A 130 3.08 -0.16 5.97
CA PRO A 130 1.91 -0.26 6.83
C PRO A 130 1.25 1.10 7.10
N VAL A 131 -0.05 1.03 7.37
CA VAL A 131 -0.78 2.06 8.09
C VAL A 131 -1.32 1.42 9.36
N PHE A 132 -0.80 1.82 10.51
CA PHE A 132 -1.20 1.29 11.80
C PHE A 132 -2.15 2.22 12.56
N ILE A 133 -3.01 1.62 13.38
CA ILE A 133 -3.81 2.29 14.38
C ILE A 133 -3.62 1.59 15.73
N GLY A 134 -3.45 2.33 16.82
CA GLY A 134 -3.39 1.76 18.18
C GLY A 134 -4.75 1.28 18.64
N ILE A 135 -4.80 0.08 19.22
CA ILE A 135 -6.01 -0.58 19.71
C ILE A 135 -5.89 -0.97 21.16
#